data_caa7f0b1815cb03676f778e4d0f95aaa
#
_entry.id   caa7f0b1815cb03676f778e4d0f95aaa
#
_cell.length_a   1.000
_cell.length_b   1.000
_cell.length_c   1.000
_cell.angle_alpha   90.00
_cell.angle_beta   90.00
_cell.angle_gamma   90.00
#
_symmetry.space_group_name_H-M   'P 1'
#
loop_
_entity.id
_entity.type
_entity.pdbx_description
1 polymer ?
#
loop_
_entity_poly.entity_id
_entity_poly.type
_entity_poly.pdbx_seq_one_letter_code
_entity_poly.pdbx_strand_id
1 'polypeptide(L)'
;MIRQRHGSCHCGAVRFSCEIDLSPEGERSPQLRPGPWYASTLRCNCSWCAKTRIWKNHVPAEAFRVTAGEENLTHYRFGDAGIDHTFCKTCGVYAFALASEPVMGGDFVCVNVACLDDVSPEELAAAPIRYEDGANDDLGAAPKVTTYL
;
A
#
# COMPACT_ATOMS: atom_id res chain seq x y z
N MET A 1 -3.46 15.29 -6.00
CA MET A 1 -4.93 15.39 -5.87
C MET A 1 -5.51 13.99 -5.74
N ILE A 2 -6.30 13.74 -4.70
CA ILE A 2 -6.96 12.46 -4.45
C ILE A 2 -7.89 12.13 -5.62
N ARG A 3 -7.82 10.91 -6.12
CA ARG A 3 -8.68 10.39 -7.20
C ARG A 3 -9.16 9.00 -6.85
N GLN A 4 -10.38 8.68 -7.26
CA GLN A 4 -10.83 7.31 -7.26
C GLN A 4 -10.08 6.50 -8.30
N ARG A 5 -9.53 5.36 -7.88
CA ARG A 5 -8.80 4.40 -8.71
C ARG A 5 -9.34 2.99 -8.52
N HIS A 6 -9.12 2.17 -9.54
CA HIS A 6 -9.48 0.76 -9.54
C HIS A 6 -8.22 -0.07 -9.69
N GLY A 7 -8.25 -1.24 -9.08
CA GLY A 7 -7.14 -2.18 -9.18
C GLY A 7 -7.59 -3.62 -9.09
N SER A 8 -6.70 -4.51 -9.48
CA SER A 8 -6.95 -5.95 -9.45
C SER A 8 -5.67 -6.75 -9.18
N CYS A 9 -5.85 -8.01 -8.80
CA CYS A 9 -4.78 -9.00 -8.89
C CYS A 9 -4.56 -9.40 -10.36
N HIS A 10 -3.46 -10.09 -10.66
CA HIS A 10 -3.09 -10.44 -12.03
C HIS A 10 -4.19 -11.20 -12.80
N CYS A 11 -4.86 -12.17 -12.16
CA CYS A 11 -5.93 -12.94 -12.82
C CYS A 11 -7.30 -12.24 -12.83
N GLY A 12 -7.43 -11.09 -12.17
CA GLY A 12 -8.67 -10.32 -12.08
C GLY A 12 -9.73 -10.90 -11.14
N ALA A 13 -9.46 -11.99 -10.42
CA ALA A 13 -10.40 -12.59 -9.48
C ALA A 13 -10.65 -11.69 -8.26
N VAL A 14 -9.62 -10.98 -7.79
CA VAL A 14 -9.73 -9.98 -6.71
C VAL A 14 -9.68 -8.59 -7.34
N ARG A 15 -10.66 -7.75 -7.01
CA ARG A 15 -10.77 -6.37 -7.50
C ARG A 15 -11.09 -5.42 -6.36
N PHE A 16 -10.58 -4.21 -6.46
CA PHE A 16 -10.81 -3.17 -5.46
C PHE A 16 -10.96 -1.78 -6.08
N SER A 17 -11.47 -0.86 -5.31
CA SER A 17 -11.42 0.58 -5.60
C SER A 17 -10.87 1.32 -4.38
N CYS A 18 -10.19 2.42 -4.59
CA CYS A 18 -9.67 3.27 -3.52
C CYS A 18 -9.61 4.74 -3.96
N GLU A 19 -9.64 5.63 -2.97
CA GLU A 19 -9.31 7.04 -3.16
C GLU A 19 -7.85 7.24 -2.76
N ILE A 20 -7.01 7.59 -3.73
CA ILE A 20 -5.55 7.63 -3.55
C ILE A 20 -4.95 8.84 -4.26
N ASP A 21 -3.89 9.41 -3.72
CA ASP A 21 -3.11 10.46 -4.35
C ASP A 21 -1.70 9.95 -4.68
N LEU A 22 -1.38 9.92 -5.96
CA LEU A 22 -0.06 9.55 -6.49
C LEU A 22 0.72 10.75 -7.01
N SER A 23 0.17 11.96 -6.91
CA SER A 23 0.84 13.16 -7.42
C SER A 23 2.08 13.51 -6.60
N PRO A 24 3.10 14.14 -7.22
CA PRO A 24 4.29 14.60 -6.51
C PRO A 24 4.01 15.56 -5.35
N GLU A 25 2.89 16.28 -5.44
CA GLU A 25 2.45 17.29 -4.49
C GLU A 25 1.36 16.76 -3.54
N GLY A 26 1.12 15.45 -3.51
CA GLY A 26 -0.02 14.76 -2.91
C GLY A 26 -0.57 15.40 -1.65
N GLU A 27 -1.84 15.77 -1.70
CA GLU A 27 -2.57 16.19 -0.51
C GLU A 27 -2.71 14.99 0.44
N ARG A 28 -2.37 15.22 1.68
CA ARG A 28 -2.55 14.20 2.71
C ARG A 28 -4.03 13.91 2.88
N SER A 29 -4.37 12.66 3.03
CA SER A 29 -5.72 12.32 3.45
C SER A 29 -6.00 12.97 4.81
N PRO A 30 -7.07 13.78 4.94
CA PRO A 30 -7.38 14.44 6.21
C PRO A 30 -7.72 13.44 7.33
N GLN A 31 -8.06 12.21 6.99
CA GLN A 31 -8.36 11.13 7.95
C GLN A 31 -7.08 10.52 8.54
N LEU A 32 -5.99 10.54 7.80
CA LEU A 32 -4.71 10.06 8.28
C LEU A 32 -3.97 11.20 8.99
N ARG A 33 -3.35 10.91 10.13
CA ARG A 33 -2.59 11.90 10.88
C ARG A 33 -1.49 12.52 10.03
N PRO A 34 -1.19 13.81 10.23
CA PRO A 34 -0.12 14.45 9.51
C PRO A 34 1.22 13.76 9.80
N GLY A 35 1.70 13.03 8.84
CA GLY A 35 3.01 12.37 8.83
C GLY A 35 3.55 12.34 7.41
N PRO A 36 4.88 12.39 7.20
CA PRO A 36 5.46 12.45 5.86
C PRO A 36 5.17 11.21 5.01
N TRP A 37 4.79 10.10 5.62
CA TRP A 37 4.51 8.84 4.94
C TRP A 37 3.18 8.78 4.16
N TYR A 38 2.25 9.74 4.38
CA TYR A 38 0.96 9.75 3.70
C TYR A 38 0.93 10.54 2.40
N ALA A 39 1.94 11.34 2.17
CA ALA A 39 2.01 12.22 1.01
C ALA A 39 2.74 11.60 -0.18
N SER A 40 3.21 10.34 -0.06
CA SER A 40 4.02 9.68 -1.09
C SER A 40 3.78 8.18 -1.09
N THR A 41 4.21 7.53 -2.15
CA THR A 41 4.28 6.07 -2.16
C THR A 41 5.48 5.59 -1.34
N LEU A 42 5.47 4.33 -0.94
CA LEU A 42 6.40 3.78 0.04
C LEU A 42 7.03 2.49 -0.45
N ARG A 43 8.33 2.34 -0.18
CA ARG A 43 9.05 1.07 -0.21
C ARG A 43 9.77 0.88 1.12
N CYS A 44 9.75 -0.34 1.64
CA CYS A 44 10.26 -0.67 2.96
C CYS A 44 11.18 -1.87 2.87
N ASN A 45 12.23 -1.90 3.70
CA ASN A 45 13.18 -3.01 3.78
C ASN A 45 12.87 -4.03 4.89
N CYS A 46 11.71 -3.96 5.57
CA CYS A 46 11.34 -4.98 6.55
C CYS A 46 11.29 -6.37 5.91
N SER A 47 11.32 -7.42 6.73
CA SER A 47 11.42 -8.81 6.27
C SER A 47 10.35 -9.22 5.25
N TRP A 48 9.15 -8.68 5.36
CA TRP A 48 8.03 -8.94 4.42
C TRP A 48 8.15 -8.09 3.15
N CYS A 49 8.25 -6.77 3.30
CA CYS A 49 8.27 -5.86 2.15
C CYS A 49 9.47 -6.09 1.23
N ALA A 50 10.66 -6.40 1.79
CA ALA A 50 11.84 -6.73 1.00
C ALA A 50 11.66 -7.99 0.15
N LYS A 51 10.88 -8.98 0.61
CA LYS A 51 10.59 -10.22 -0.15
C LYS A 51 9.49 -10.04 -1.17
N THR A 52 8.44 -9.31 -0.83
CA THR A 52 7.28 -9.09 -1.70
C THR A 52 7.50 -7.99 -2.73
N ARG A 53 8.51 -7.12 -2.51
CA ARG A 53 8.81 -5.95 -3.36
C ARG A 53 7.60 -5.04 -3.53
N ILE A 54 6.73 -4.97 -2.53
CA ILE A 54 5.53 -4.14 -2.59
C ILE A 54 5.88 -2.66 -2.70
N TRP A 55 5.27 -2.01 -3.66
CA TRP A 55 5.24 -0.56 -3.78
C TRP A 55 3.88 -0.08 -3.29
N LYS A 56 3.84 0.46 -2.09
CA LYS A 56 2.58 0.73 -1.38
C LYS A 56 2.28 2.21 -1.23
N ASN A 57 1.00 2.52 -1.09
CA ASN A 57 0.50 3.76 -0.52
C ASN A 57 -0.54 3.40 0.55
N HIS A 58 -0.68 4.25 1.56
CA HIS A 58 -1.65 4.06 2.63
C HIS A 58 -2.88 4.91 2.37
N VAL A 59 -4.05 4.29 2.45
CA VAL A 59 -5.34 4.97 2.35
C VAL A 59 -6.19 4.65 3.59
N PRO A 60 -7.07 5.57 4.04
CA PRO A 60 -8.01 5.26 5.11
C PRO A 60 -8.90 4.08 4.76
N ALA A 61 -9.34 3.31 5.74
CA ALA A 61 -10.19 2.14 5.50
C ALA A 61 -11.50 2.51 4.78
N GLU A 62 -12.09 3.65 5.11
CA GLU A 62 -13.30 4.17 4.46
C GLU A 62 -13.10 4.59 3.00
N ALA A 63 -11.86 4.88 2.61
CA ALA A 63 -11.47 5.23 1.24
C ALA A 63 -11.13 4.00 0.37
N PHE A 64 -11.34 2.79 0.89
CA PHE A 64 -11.02 1.54 0.21
C PHE A 64 -12.21 0.59 0.21
N ARG A 65 -12.39 -0.16 -0.88
CA ARG A 65 -13.43 -1.17 -1.00
C ARG A 65 -12.98 -2.34 -1.88
N VAL A 66 -13.12 -3.56 -1.37
CA VAL A 66 -13.09 -4.77 -2.23
C VAL A 66 -14.37 -4.80 -3.05
N THR A 67 -14.25 -4.84 -4.36
CA THR A 67 -15.39 -4.82 -5.29
C THR A 67 -15.72 -6.20 -5.85
N ALA A 68 -14.78 -7.15 -5.78
CA ALA A 68 -15.00 -8.55 -6.14
C ALA A 68 -13.92 -9.45 -5.53
N GLY A 69 -14.26 -10.69 -5.26
CA GLY A 69 -13.30 -11.75 -4.93
C GLY A 69 -12.78 -11.72 -3.48
N GLU A 70 -13.52 -11.17 -2.54
CA GLU A 70 -13.15 -11.20 -1.12
C GLU A 70 -12.95 -12.65 -0.62
N GLU A 71 -13.80 -13.56 -1.05
CA GLU A 71 -13.70 -15.01 -0.76
C GLU A 71 -12.47 -15.68 -1.39
N ASN A 72 -11.85 -15.02 -2.37
CA ASN A 72 -10.64 -15.49 -3.06
C ASN A 72 -9.35 -14.92 -2.47
N LEU A 73 -9.41 -14.33 -1.28
CA LEU A 73 -8.25 -13.85 -0.55
C LEU A 73 -7.70 -14.93 0.39
N THR A 74 -6.38 -15.03 0.42
CA THR A 74 -5.63 -15.68 1.50
C THR A 74 -5.10 -14.62 2.44
N HIS A 75 -5.08 -14.90 3.72
CA HIS A 75 -4.66 -14.01 4.79
C HIS A 75 -3.40 -14.54 5.46
N TYR A 76 -2.42 -13.68 5.67
CA TYR A 76 -1.19 -14.00 6.36
C TYR A 76 -0.82 -12.90 7.36
N ARG A 77 -0.54 -13.32 8.59
CA ARG A 77 -0.13 -12.42 9.68
C ARG A 77 1.14 -12.95 10.32
N PHE A 78 2.01 -12.08 10.80
CA PHE A 78 3.22 -12.43 11.53
C PHE A 78 3.59 -11.34 12.54
N GLY A 79 4.39 -11.71 13.53
CA GLY A 79 4.80 -10.82 14.61
C GLY A 79 3.60 -10.26 15.39
N ASP A 80 3.83 -9.13 16.02
CA ASP A 80 2.78 -8.39 16.76
C ASP A 80 2.12 -7.30 15.90
N ALA A 81 2.47 -7.26 14.61
CA ALA A 81 1.97 -6.25 13.69
C ALA A 81 0.47 -6.45 13.43
N GLY A 82 -0.30 -5.37 13.56
CA GLY A 82 -1.73 -5.32 13.24
C GLY A 82 -2.02 -5.35 11.74
N ILE A 83 -1.17 -6.01 10.95
CA ILE A 83 -1.28 -6.06 9.49
C ILE A 83 -1.71 -7.46 9.04
N ASP A 84 -2.79 -7.48 8.28
CA ASP A 84 -3.31 -8.66 7.60
C ASP A 84 -2.91 -8.59 6.13
N HIS A 85 -1.87 -9.33 5.77
CA HIS A 85 -1.38 -9.43 4.40
C HIS A 85 -2.29 -10.31 3.58
N THR A 86 -2.92 -9.74 2.55
CA THR A 86 -3.86 -10.46 1.71
C THR A 86 -3.29 -10.71 0.32
N PHE A 87 -3.48 -11.91 -0.22
CA PHE A 87 -3.10 -12.21 -1.59
C PHE A 87 -4.11 -13.13 -2.26
N CYS A 88 -4.18 -13.04 -3.58
CA CYS A 88 -5.12 -13.82 -4.36
C CYS A 88 -4.80 -15.32 -4.28
N LYS A 89 -5.78 -16.16 -3.92
CA LYS A 89 -5.62 -17.63 -3.90
C LYS A 89 -5.26 -18.22 -5.25
N THR A 90 -5.72 -17.58 -6.33
CA THR A 90 -5.55 -18.10 -7.70
C THR A 90 -4.18 -17.75 -8.29
N CYS A 91 -3.78 -16.46 -8.22
CA CYS A 91 -2.54 -16.01 -8.86
C CYS A 91 -1.43 -15.60 -7.90
N GLY A 92 -1.70 -15.55 -6.59
CA GLY A 92 -0.72 -15.20 -5.57
C GLY A 92 -0.36 -13.72 -5.49
N VAL A 93 -0.96 -12.84 -6.31
CA VAL A 93 -0.63 -11.42 -6.30
C VAL A 93 -1.11 -10.76 -5.02
N TYR A 94 -0.21 -10.03 -4.38
CA TYR A 94 -0.43 -9.23 -3.18
C TYR A 94 -0.91 -7.84 -3.59
N ALA A 95 -2.23 -7.65 -3.66
CA ALA A 95 -2.82 -6.41 -4.16
C ALA A 95 -3.00 -5.34 -3.08
N PHE A 96 -3.26 -5.75 -1.84
CA PHE A 96 -3.40 -4.85 -0.69
C PHE A 96 -3.22 -5.60 0.64
N ALA A 97 -3.04 -4.85 1.72
CA ALA A 97 -3.11 -5.37 3.08
C ALA A 97 -4.04 -4.50 3.93
N LEU A 98 -4.69 -5.13 4.91
CA LEU A 98 -5.52 -4.46 5.90
C LEU A 98 -4.69 -4.24 7.16
N ALA A 99 -4.72 -3.05 7.72
CA ALA A 99 -3.92 -2.71 8.88
C ALA A 99 -4.70 -1.86 9.89
N SER A 100 -4.33 -1.97 11.14
CA SER A 100 -4.88 -1.16 12.23
C SER A 100 -3.77 -0.75 13.17
N GLU A 101 -3.44 0.55 13.19
CA GLU A 101 -2.39 1.11 14.04
C GLU A 101 -2.86 2.43 14.65
N PRO A 102 -2.90 2.55 15.99
CA PRO A 102 -3.34 3.78 16.64
C PRO A 102 -2.54 5.02 16.24
N VAL A 103 -1.23 4.88 16.04
CA VAL A 103 -0.35 5.98 15.60
C VAL A 103 -0.69 6.47 14.19
N MET A 104 -1.29 5.62 13.37
CA MET A 104 -1.76 5.92 12.02
C MET A 104 -3.19 6.49 11.98
N GLY A 105 -3.85 6.58 13.12
CA GLY A 105 -5.22 7.06 13.23
C GLY A 105 -6.27 5.94 13.27
N GLY A 106 -5.88 4.69 13.31
CA GLY A 106 -6.75 3.51 13.35
C GLY A 106 -6.60 2.61 12.13
N ASP A 107 -7.72 2.25 11.51
CA ASP A 107 -7.75 1.33 10.38
C ASP A 107 -7.34 2.01 9.06
N PHE A 108 -6.46 1.35 8.32
CA PHE A 108 -6.02 1.80 7.01
C PHE A 108 -5.70 0.61 6.08
N VAL A 109 -5.55 0.89 4.81
CA VAL A 109 -5.20 -0.12 3.81
C VAL A 109 -3.89 0.24 3.14
N CYS A 110 -2.96 -0.72 3.09
CA CYS A 110 -1.75 -0.64 2.29
C CYS A 110 -2.08 -1.11 0.86
N VAL A 111 -2.30 -0.19 -0.05
CA VAL A 111 -2.59 -0.50 -1.46
C VAL A 111 -1.28 -0.73 -2.20
N ASN A 112 -1.17 -1.84 -2.95
CA ASN A 112 -0.06 -2.04 -3.88
C ASN A 112 -0.30 -1.19 -5.13
N VAL A 113 0.50 -0.16 -5.29
CA VAL A 113 0.38 0.80 -6.41
C VAL A 113 0.55 0.11 -7.77
N ALA A 114 1.37 -0.94 -7.84
CA ALA A 114 1.56 -1.73 -9.06
C ALA A 114 0.31 -2.54 -9.47
N CYS A 115 -0.70 -2.65 -8.61
CA CYS A 115 -1.97 -3.33 -8.88
C CYS A 115 -3.10 -2.38 -9.30
N LEU A 116 -2.81 -1.09 -9.48
CA LEU A 116 -3.79 -0.13 -10.02
C LEU A 116 -3.89 -0.29 -11.54
N ASP A 117 -5.11 -0.44 -12.04
CA ASP A 117 -5.37 -0.75 -13.46
C ASP A 117 -5.60 0.50 -14.33
N ASP A 118 -5.93 1.63 -13.70
CA ASP A 118 -6.34 2.88 -14.35
C ASP A 118 -5.36 4.04 -14.12
N VAL A 119 -4.07 3.71 -13.92
CA VAL A 119 -2.98 4.67 -13.76
C VAL A 119 -1.99 4.53 -14.92
N SER A 120 -1.64 5.65 -15.57
CA SER A 120 -0.71 5.62 -16.70
C SER A 120 0.73 5.37 -16.23
N PRO A 121 1.60 4.84 -17.11
CA PRO A 121 3.02 4.70 -16.80
C PRO A 121 3.69 6.04 -16.41
N GLU A 122 3.24 7.15 -16.99
CA GLU A 122 3.75 8.49 -16.70
C GLU A 122 3.35 8.95 -15.30
N GLU A 123 2.11 8.67 -14.88
CA GLU A 123 1.66 8.93 -13.50
C GLU A 123 2.45 8.09 -12.50
N LEU A 124 2.66 6.80 -12.80
CA LEU A 124 3.46 5.92 -11.96
C LEU A 124 4.92 6.39 -11.86
N ALA A 125 5.52 6.79 -12.99
CA ALA A 125 6.89 7.30 -13.01
C ALA A 125 7.07 8.62 -12.25
N ALA A 126 6.03 9.44 -12.20
CA ALA A 126 6.03 10.72 -11.49
C ALA A 126 5.71 10.59 -10.00
N ALA A 127 5.15 9.46 -9.56
CA ALA A 127 4.78 9.23 -8.17
C ALA A 127 6.02 9.23 -7.26
N PRO A 128 6.09 10.06 -6.22
CA PRO A 128 7.24 10.10 -5.33
C PRO A 128 7.34 8.80 -4.53
N ILE A 129 8.54 8.27 -4.40
CA ILE A 129 8.83 7.08 -3.61
C ILE A 129 9.60 7.51 -2.36
N ARG A 130 9.02 7.22 -1.21
CA ARG A 130 9.68 7.31 0.07
C ARG A 130 10.16 5.92 0.49
N TYR A 131 11.29 5.85 1.16
CA TYR A 131 11.84 4.62 1.71
C TYR A 131 11.75 4.62 3.23
N GLU A 132 11.44 3.46 3.80
CA GLU A 132 11.36 3.22 5.25
C GLU A 132 12.33 2.13 5.67
N ASP A 133 13.07 2.36 6.75
CA ASP A 133 13.99 1.37 7.34
C ASP A 133 13.26 0.49 8.37
N GLY A 134 12.25 -0.25 7.91
CA GLY A 134 11.47 -1.14 8.76
C GLY A 134 12.28 -2.33 9.31
N ALA A 135 13.44 -2.64 8.73
CA ALA A 135 14.34 -3.64 9.30
C ALA A 135 14.94 -3.21 10.64
N ASN A 136 15.02 -1.91 10.89
CA ASN A 136 15.51 -1.31 12.14
C ASN A 136 14.41 -0.59 12.91
N ASP A 137 13.14 -0.82 12.58
CA ASP A 137 11.96 -0.14 13.15
C ASP A 137 11.99 1.40 13.04
N ASP A 138 12.74 1.93 12.06
CA ASP A 138 12.82 3.36 11.79
C ASP A 138 12.02 3.72 10.53
N LEU A 139 10.74 3.96 10.70
CA LEU A 139 9.83 4.36 9.61
C LEU A 139 10.01 5.83 9.21
N GLY A 140 10.79 6.59 9.97
CA GLY A 140 11.10 8.00 9.71
C GLY A 140 12.29 8.22 8.79
N ALA A 141 13.14 7.21 8.59
CA ALA A 141 14.38 7.30 7.83
C ALA A 141 14.42 6.29 6.67
N ALA A 142 15.19 6.63 5.64
CA ALA A 142 15.50 5.70 4.57
C ALA A 142 16.65 4.78 4.97
N PRO A 143 16.64 3.48 4.58
CA PRO A 143 17.80 2.62 4.75
C PRO A 143 18.98 3.11 3.90
N LYS A 144 20.19 2.73 4.29
CA LYS A 144 21.43 3.13 3.57
C LYS A 144 21.46 2.68 2.11
N VAL A 145 20.80 1.58 1.78
CA VAL A 145 20.73 1.02 0.43
C VAL A 145 19.26 0.82 0.07
N THR A 146 18.83 1.42 -1.03
CA THR A 146 17.44 1.39 -1.50
C THR A 146 17.28 0.75 -2.88
N THR A 147 18.37 0.58 -3.63
CA THR A 147 18.34 0.14 -5.04
C THR A 147 17.82 -1.28 -5.25
N TYR A 148 17.71 -2.06 -4.20
CA TYR A 148 17.16 -3.44 -4.26
C TYR A 148 15.68 -3.53 -3.84
N LEU A 149 15.08 -2.40 -3.43
CA LEU A 149 13.70 -2.33 -2.93
C LEU A 149 12.70 -2.01 -4.03
#